data_1223392bc6336426cb8dcfc5b77426a1
#
_entry.id   1223392bc6336426cb8dcfc5b77426a1
#
_cell.length_a   1.000
_cell.length_b   1.000
_cell.length_c   1.000
_cell.angle_alpha   90.00
_cell.angle_beta   90.00
_cell.angle_gamma   90.00
#
_symmetry.space_group_name_H-M   'P 1'
#
loop_
_entity.id
_entity.type
_entity.pdbx_description
1 polymer ?
#
loop_
_entity_poly.entity_id
_entity_poly.type
_entity_poly.pdbx_seq_one_letter_code
_entity_poly.pdbx_strand_id
1 'polypeptide(L)'
;MAAIDEANLSVPMMKLELVPVPVSDVDRAKAFYEKAGFILGVDTQPSEGMRVVQFTPPGSACTIVFGTGMGDITEMTPGSLKGLHLVVDDINTARSALLNRGIPIGEITDFKSVKYAEFRDPDGNSRLLQEFPPELRQPGQSFYKEGR
;
A
#
# COMPACT_ATOMS: atom_id res chain seq x y z
N MET A 1 7.45 -13.98 -21.32
CA MET A 1 6.09 -13.97 -20.89
C MET A 1 5.28 -14.96 -21.66
N ALA A 2 4.38 -15.57 -21.01
CA ALA A 2 3.57 -16.58 -21.65
C ALA A 2 2.72 -15.94 -22.72
N ALA A 3 2.43 -16.70 -23.75
CA ALA A 3 1.52 -16.24 -24.76
C ALA A 3 0.13 -16.04 -24.15
N ILE A 4 -0.56 -15.04 -24.64
CA ILE A 4 -1.93 -14.81 -24.22
C ILE A 4 -2.79 -15.78 -25.01
N ASP A 5 -3.53 -16.63 -24.33
CA ASP A 5 -4.41 -17.54 -25.06
C ASP A 5 -5.71 -16.80 -25.41
N GLU A 6 -6.49 -17.42 -26.26
CA GLU A 6 -7.67 -16.75 -26.78
C GLU A 6 -8.72 -16.51 -25.72
N ALA A 7 -8.78 -17.36 -24.69
CA ALA A 7 -9.76 -17.16 -23.64
C ALA A 7 -9.45 -15.86 -22.88
N ASN A 8 -8.16 -15.53 -22.70
CA ASN A 8 -7.82 -14.29 -22.02
C ASN A 8 -8.13 -13.05 -22.86
N LEU A 9 -8.17 -13.19 -24.17
CA LEU A 9 -8.47 -12.03 -25.02
C LEU A 9 -9.91 -11.57 -24.88
N SER A 10 -10.79 -12.40 -24.33
CA SER A 10 -12.17 -12.02 -24.15
C SER A 10 -12.38 -11.22 -22.84
N VAL A 11 -11.35 -11.09 -22.03
CA VAL A 11 -11.45 -10.38 -20.76
C VAL A 11 -10.75 -9.04 -20.89
N PRO A 12 -11.43 -7.92 -20.61
CA PRO A 12 -10.78 -6.61 -20.70
C PRO A 12 -9.65 -6.49 -19.69
N MET A 13 -8.72 -5.57 -19.97
CA MET A 13 -7.65 -5.27 -19.03
C MET A 13 -8.26 -4.70 -17.75
N MET A 14 -7.78 -5.17 -16.61
CA MET A 14 -8.22 -4.67 -15.31
C MET A 14 -6.99 -4.39 -14.46
N LYS A 15 -6.93 -3.20 -13.90
CA LYS A 15 -5.80 -2.78 -13.07
C LYS A 15 -6.28 -2.54 -11.65
N LEU A 16 -5.45 -2.86 -10.69
CA LEU A 16 -5.77 -2.52 -9.31
C LEU A 16 -5.68 -1.00 -9.17
N GLU A 17 -6.77 -0.39 -8.79
CA GLU A 17 -6.83 1.06 -8.64
C GLU A 17 -6.52 1.45 -7.20
N LEU A 18 -7.20 0.79 -6.26
CA LEU A 18 -7.01 1.14 -4.86
C LEU A 18 -7.38 -0.01 -3.95
N VAL A 19 -6.94 0.11 -2.71
CA VAL A 19 -7.24 -0.84 -1.65
C VAL A 19 -7.87 -0.06 -0.50
N PRO A 20 -9.07 -0.46 -0.02
CA PRO A 20 -9.66 0.19 1.15
C PRO A 20 -8.89 -0.17 2.42
N VAL A 21 -8.73 0.81 3.29
CA VAL A 21 -8.07 0.63 4.58
C VAL A 21 -9.05 1.05 5.66
N PRO A 22 -9.52 0.14 6.51
CA PRO A 22 -10.51 0.51 7.51
C PRO A 22 -9.88 1.23 8.69
N VAL A 23 -10.34 2.44 8.95
CA VAL A 23 -9.81 3.28 10.03
C VAL A 23 -10.96 3.79 10.89
N SER A 24 -10.66 4.07 12.15
CA SER A 24 -11.66 4.59 13.07
C SER A 24 -11.66 6.12 13.14
N ASP A 25 -10.56 6.76 12.75
CA ASP A 25 -10.42 8.21 12.85
C ASP A 25 -9.71 8.68 11.60
N VAL A 26 -10.44 9.33 10.72
CA VAL A 26 -9.91 9.72 9.41
C VAL A 26 -8.77 10.71 9.52
N ASP A 27 -8.91 11.71 10.42
CA ASP A 27 -7.84 12.71 10.55
C ASP A 27 -6.57 12.12 11.13
N ARG A 28 -6.71 11.20 12.08
CA ARG A 28 -5.56 10.52 12.65
C ARG A 28 -4.86 9.65 11.60
N ALA A 29 -5.64 8.95 10.79
CA ALA A 29 -5.08 8.14 9.73
C ALA A 29 -4.38 9.01 8.70
N LYS A 30 -5.01 10.13 8.33
CA LYS A 30 -4.42 11.05 7.37
C LYS A 30 -3.06 11.55 7.85
N ALA A 31 -2.98 11.96 9.11
CA ALA A 31 -1.73 12.44 9.69
C ALA A 31 -0.65 11.35 9.65
N PHE A 32 -1.04 10.11 9.93
CA PHE A 32 -0.11 9.00 9.91
C PHE A 32 0.47 8.78 8.51
N TYR A 33 -0.38 8.74 7.49
CA TYR A 33 0.10 8.45 6.14
C TYR A 33 0.91 9.60 5.56
N GLU A 34 0.57 10.84 5.93
CA GLU A 34 1.42 11.96 5.56
C GLU A 34 2.79 11.84 6.20
N LYS A 35 2.82 11.48 7.48
CA LYS A 35 4.07 11.30 8.19
C LYS A 35 4.90 10.17 7.59
N ALA A 36 4.25 9.11 7.16
CA ALA A 36 4.94 7.98 6.54
C ALA A 36 5.48 8.31 5.15
N GLY A 37 5.12 9.46 4.58
CA GLY A 37 5.63 9.86 3.28
C GLY A 37 4.76 9.46 2.11
N PHE A 38 3.56 8.95 2.38
CA PHE A 38 2.63 8.66 1.29
C PHE A 38 2.12 9.98 0.73
N ILE A 39 1.75 9.97 -0.54
CA ILE A 39 1.36 11.19 -1.26
C ILE A 39 -0.14 11.33 -1.25
N LEU A 40 -0.63 12.43 -0.69
CA LEU A 40 -2.07 12.70 -0.65
C LEU A 40 -2.55 13.05 -2.04
N GLY A 41 -3.53 12.30 -2.54
CA GLY A 41 -4.12 12.57 -3.85
C GLY A 41 -5.51 13.13 -3.78
N VAL A 42 -6.31 12.67 -2.81
CA VAL A 42 -7.70 13.09 -2.69
C VAL A 42 -8.03 13.27 -1.22
N ASP A 43 -8.70 14.35 -0.90
CA ASP A 43 -9.35 14.54 0.40
C ASP A 43 -10.57 15.39 0.10
N THR A 44 -11.74 14.77 0.05
CA THR A 44 -12.93 15.47 -0.41
C THR A 44 -14.16 14.96 0.35
N GLN A 45 -15.18 15.78 0.37
CA GLN A 45 -16.47 15.41 0.95
C GLN A 45 -17.53 15.56 -0.12
N PRO A 46 -17.74 14.51 -0.93
CA PRO A 46 -18.68 14.59 -2.06
C PRO A 46 -20.11 14.81 -1.63
N SER A 47 -20.46 14.41 -0.41
CA SER A 47 -21.80 14.64 0.12
C SER A 47 -21.72 14.67 1.62
N GLU A 48 -22.84 15.00 2.27
CA GLU A 48 -22.89 15.06 3.73
C GLU A 48 -22.64 13.67 4.29
N GLY A 49 -21.77 13.59 5.29
CA GLY A 49 -21.44 12.30 5.91
C GLY A 49 -20.47 11.45 5.15
N MET A 50 -20.05 11.89 3.96
CA MET A 50 -19.13 11.12 3.16
C MET A 50 -17.81 11.86 3.03
N ARG A 51 -16.73 11.20 3.40
CA ARG A 51 -15.39 11.75 3.21
C ARG A 51 -14.53 10.70 2.54
N VAL A 52 -13.76 11.11 1.55
CA VAL A 52 -12.89 10.22 0.79
C VAL A 52 -11.48 10.76 0.87
N VAL A 53 -10.57 9.94 1.39
CA VAL A 53 -9.15 10.30 1.47
C VAL A 53 -8.36 9.22 0.77
N GLN A 54 -7.50 9.61 -0.19
CA GLN A 54 -6.67 8.67 -0.92
C GLN A 54 -5.21 9.07 -0.84
N PHE A 55 -4.38 8.10 -0.56
CA PHE A 55 -2.92 8.28 -0.53
C PHE A 55 -2.28 7.26 -1.46
N THR A 56 -1.17 7.66 -2.05
CA THR A 56 -0.40 6.77 -2.92
C THR A 56 0.99 6.59 -2.33
N PRO A 57 1.42 5.34 -2.10
CA PRO A 57 2.82 5.11 -1.74
C PRO A 57 3.71 5.65 -2.87
N PRO A 58 4.85 6.27 -2.56
CA PRO A 58 5.69 6.83 -3.63
C PRO A 58 6.02 5.78 -4.69
N GLY A 59 5.77 6.13 -5.95
CA GLY A 59 6.06 5.24 -7.07
C GLY A 59 5.04 4.17 -7.36
N SER A 60 3.98 4.07 -6.56
CA SER A 60 2.96 3.04 -6.75
C SER A 60 1.90 3.50 -7.73
N ALA A 61 1.35 2.57 -8.50
CA ALA A 61 0.19 2.85 -9.35
C ALA A 61 -1.11 2.60 -8.61
N CYS A 62 -1.06 1.86 -7.50
CA CYS A 62 -2.25 1.54 -6.71
C CYS A 62 -2.27 2.42 -5.47
N THR A 63 -3.43 2.93 -5.11
CA THR A 63 -3.59 3.83 -3.98
C THR A 63 -4.25 3.10 -2.82
N ILE A 64 -4.32 3.77 -1.67
CA ILE A 64 -5.17 3.32 -0.57
C ILE A 64 -6.25 4.37 -0.36
N VAL A 65 -7.41 3.93 0.13
CA VAL A 65 -8.52 4.84 0.40
C VAL A 65 -9.08 4.56 1.79
N PHE A 66 -9.42 5.62 2.49
CA PHE A 66 -10.19 5.50 3.75
C PHE A 66 -11.09 6.73 3.86
N GLY A 67 -12.03 6.67 4.80
CA GLY A 67 -12.96 7.76 4.95
C GLY A 67 -14.20 7.35 5.71
N THR A 68 -15.31 8.03 5.40
CA THR A 68 -16.61 7.77 6.02
C THR A 68 -17.69 7.75 4.95
N GLY A 69 -18.75 7.02 5.21
CA GLY A 69 -19.95 7.10 4.38
C GLY A 69 -19.85 6.48 3.01
N MET A 70 -18.91 5.58 2.80
CA MET A 70 -18.72 4.93 1.50
C MET A 70 -19.26 3.49 1.49
N GLY A 71 -20.29 3.21 2.26
CA GLY A 71 -20.88 1.87 2.28
C GLY A 71 -19.92 0.84 2.86
N ASP A 72 -19.89 -0.33 2.24
CA ASP A 72 -19.10 -1.46 2.76
C ASP A 72 -17.64 -1.08 3.00
N ILE A 73 -17.09 -0.21 2.17
CA ILE A 73 -15.68 0.19 2.30
C ILE A 73 -15.41 0.79 3.69
N THR A 74 -16.33 1.59 4.20
CA THR A 74 -16.13 2.26 5.47
C THR A 74 -16.81 1.52 6.62
N GLU A 75 -17.38 0.33 6.34
CA GLU A 75 -18.00 -0.48 7.39
C GLU A 75 -17.15 -1.63 7.82
N MET A 76 -15.99 -1.84 7.22
CA MET A 76 -15.06 -2.86 7.67
C MET A 76 -14.52 -2.49 9.05
N THR A 77 -14.22 -3.50 9.84
CA THR A 77 -13.68 -3.27 11.19
C THR A 77 -12.37 -2.53 11.12
N PRO A 78 -12.22 -1.39 11.81
CA PRO A 78 -10.95 -0.67 11.81
C PRO A 78 -9.80 -1.58 12.24
N GLY A 79 -8.69 -1.49 11.52
CA GLY A 79 -7.50 -2.27 11.82
C GLY A 79 -7.52 -3.69 11.28
N SER A 80 -8.55 -4.08 10.55
CA SER A 80 -8.67 -5.46 10.10
C SER A 80 -7.84 -5.80 8.87
N LEU A 81 -7.27 -4.82 8.19
CA LEU A 81 -6.42 -5.09 7.03
C LEU A 81 -5.05 -5.54 7.50
N LYS A 82 -4.63 -6.72 7.06
CA LYS A 82 -3.35 -7.28 7.49
C LYS A 82 -2.50 -7.63 6.29
N GLY A 83 -1.21 -7.29 6.38
CA GLY A 83 -0.24 -7.79 5.42
C GLY A 83 -0.27 -7.15 4.05
N LEU A 84 -0.66 -5.90 3.94
CA LEU A 84 -0.53 -5.20 2.67
C LEU A 84 0.95 -5.06 2.34
N HIS A 85 1.37 -5.62 1.21
CA HIS A 85 2.79 -5.64 0.85
C HIS A 85 3.18 -4.42 0.03
N LEU A 86 4.31 -3.82 0.40
CA LEU A 86 4.89 -2.69 -0.30
C LEU A 86 6.30 -3.09 -0.72
N VAL A 87 6.50 -3.32 -2.01
CA VAL A 87 7.81 -3.75 -2.48
C VAL A 87 8.74 -2.56 -2.59
N VAL A 88 9.98 -2.72 -2.12
CA VAL A 88 11.00 -1.67 -2.15
C VAL A 88 12.29 -2.21 -2.75
N ASP A 89 13.12 -1.30 -3.26
CA ASP A 89 14.41 -1.68 -3.81
C ASP A 89 15.39 -2.09 -2.72
N ASP A 90 15.41 -1.34 -1.63
CA ASP A 90 16.38 -1.53 -0.56
C ASP A 90 15.65 -1.36 0.75
N ILE A 91 15.44 -2.46 1.44
CA ILE A 91 14.61 -2.44 2.65
C ILE A 91 15.31 -1.72 3.80
N ASN A 92 16.66 -1.74 3.82
CA ASN A 92 17.36 -1.02 4.86
C ASN A 92 17.15 0.49 4.73
N THR A 93 17.23 0.99 3.50
CA THR A 93 16.99 2.41 3.24
C THR A 93 15.55 2.79 3.54
N ALA A 94 14.60 1.96 3.09
CA ALA A 94 13.19 2.26 3.33
C ALA A 94 12.85 2.24 4.81
N ARG A 95 13.37 1.24 5.53
CA ARG A 95 13.11 1.14 6.96
C ARG A 95 13.70 2.34 7.70
N SER A 96 14.92 2.72 7.36
CA SER A 96 15.56 3.88 7.99
C SER A 96 14.78 5.16 7.72
N ALA A 97 14.27 5.31 6.51
CA ALA A 97 13.49 6.49 6.16
C ALA A 97 12.23 6.59 7.01
N LEU A 98 11.55 5.46 7.22
CA LEU A 98 10.35 5.46 8.06
C LEU A 98 10.69 5.76 9.51
N LEU A 99 11.76 5.14 10.04
CA LEU A 99 12.19 5.42 11.40
C LEU A 99 12.53 6.90 11.58
N ASN A 100 13.21 7.50 10.61
CA ASN A 100 13.57 8.91 10.70
C ASN A 100 12.36 9.82 10.68
N ARG A 101 11.26 9.34 10.11
CA ARG A 101 10.01 10.09 10.10
C ARG A 101 9.14 9.77 11.32
N GLY A 102 9.66 8.98 12.24
CA GLY A 102 8.92 8.68 13.47
C GLY A 102 7.90 7.57 13.35
N ILE A 103 8.01 6.75 12.33
CA ILE A 103 7.10 5.61 12.14
C ILE A 103 7.76 4.38 12.77
N PRO A 104 7.14 3.80 13.80
CA PRO A 104 7.68 2.55 14.36
C PRO A 104 7.59 1.43 13.33
N ILE A 105 8.68 0.71 13.15
CA ILE A 105 8.72 -0.38 12.19
C ILE A 105 9.60 -1.48 12.76
N GLY A 106 9.14 -2.72 12.59
CA GLY A 106 9.84 -3.87 13.16
C GLY A 106 11.18 -4.15 12.50
N GLU A 107 11.85 -5.14 13.04
CA GLU A 107 13.15 -5.56 12.53
C GLU A 107 12.98 -6.22 11.16
N ILE A 108 14.05 -6.18 10.37
CA ILE A 108 14.04 -6.85 9.08
C ILE A 108 14.20 -8.34 9.32
N THR A 109 13.32 -9.14 8.74
CA THR A 109 13.42 -10.59 8.77
C THR A 109 13.72 -11.08 7.36
N ASP A 110 14.42 -12.20 7.28
CA ASP A 110 14.82 -12.78 6.00
C ASP A 110 14.19 -14.17 5.90
N PHE A 111 13.35 -14.35 4.88
CA PHE A 111 12.76 -15.65 4.62
C PHE A 111 13.17 -16.06 3.21
N LYS A 112 14.16 -16.96 3.14
CA LYS A 112 14.64 -17.49 1.85
C LYS A 112 15.02 -16.34 0.91
N SER A 113 15.76 -15.37 1.45
CA SER A 113 16.31 -14.22 0.73
C SER A 113 15.29 -13.15 0.38
N VAL A 114 14.00 -13.34 0.66
CA VAL A 114 13.03 -12.27 0.55
C VAL A 114 12.96 -11.61 1.93
N LYS A 115 13.13 -10.31 1.99
CA LYS A 115 13.22 -9.60 3.26
C LYS A 115 11.96 -8.83 3.54
N TYR A 116 11.59 -8.78 4.80
CA TYR A 116 10.34 -8.15 5.24
C TYR A 116 10.57 -7.29 6.48
N ALA A 117 9.79 -6.23 6.61
CA ALA A 117 9.70 -5.47 7.84
C ALA A 117 8.28 -4.93 7.96
N GLU A 118 7.68 -5.09 9.14
CA GLU A 118 6.27 -4.76 9.32
C GLU A 118 6.09 -3.44 10.04
N PHE A 119 5.13 -2.63 9.59
CA PHE A 119 4.66 -1.50 10.38
C PHE A 119 3.14 -1.41 10.30
N ARG A 120 2.55 -0.65 11.21
CA ARG A 120 1.10 -0.58 11.34
C ARG A 120 0.65 0.88 11.45
N ASP A 121 -0.56 1.13 10.97
CA ASP A 121 -1.16 2.43 11.18
C ASP A 121 -1.79 2.48 12.59
N PRO A 122 -2.34 3.63 13.02
CA PRO A 122 -2.86 3.75 14.38
C PRO A 122 -3.97 2.77 14.73
N ASP A 123 -4.72 2.26 13.74
CA ASP A 123 -5.76 1.29 13.99
C ASP A 123 -5.24 -0.14 13.98
N GLY A 124 -3.98 -0.36 13.59
CA GLY A 124 -3.42 -1.70 13.54
C GLY A 124 -3.48 -2.34 12.16
N ASN A 125 -3.89 -1.62 11.13
CA ASN A 125 -3.77 -2.14 9.77
C ASN A 125 -2.29 -2.30 9.46
N SER A 126 -1.89 -3.51 9.05
CA SER A 126 -0.48 -3.81 8.92
C SER A 126 -0.02 -3.84 7.49
N ARG A 127 1.25 -3.52 7.32
CA ARG A 127 1.92 -3.56 6.03
C ARG A 127 3.28 -4.17 6.19
N LEU A 128 3.74 -4.77 5.11
CA LEU A 128 5.09 -5.33 5.07
C LEU A 128 5.86 -4.64 3.97
N LEU A 129 6.97 -4.03 4.34
CA LEU A 129 7.98 -3.73 3.33
C LEU A 129 8.55 -5.05 2.86
N GLN A 130 8.81 -5.18 1.57
CA GLN A 130 9.28 -6.42 0.99
C GLN A 130 10.37 -6.12 -0.03
N GLU A 131 11.50 -6.80 0.10
CA GLU A 131 12.58 -6.65 -0.87
C GLU A 131 12.89 -8.03 -1.43
N PHE A 132 12.88 -8.14 -2.76
CA PHE A 132 13.25 -9.38 -3.42
C PHE A 132 14.74 -9.41 -3.71
N PRO A 133 15.38 -10.58 -3.62
CA PRO A 133 16.78 -10.69 -4.04
C PRO A 133 16.88 -10.51 -5.57
N PRO A 134 18.06 -10.09 -6.07
CA PRO A 134 18.20 -9.82 -7.50
C PRO A 134 17.78 -10.99 -8.40
N GLU A 135 18.02 -12.21 -7.96
CA GLU A 135 17.71 -13.37 -8.80
C GLU A 135 16.22 -13.61 -8.95
N LEU A 136 15.40 -13.02 -8.09
CA LEU A 136 13.95 -13.12 -8.22
C LEU A 136 13.34 -11.93 -8.93
N ARG A 137 14.18 -10.97 -9.34
CA ARG A 137 13.71 -9.83 -10.12
C ARG A 137 13.90 -10.18 -11.58
N GLN A 138 12.83 -10.20 -12.34
CA GLN A 138 12.91 -10.64 -13.72
C GLN A 138 13.58 -9.58 -14.58
N PRO A 139 14.43 -10.00 -15.53
CA PRO A 139 15.04 -9.05 -16.45
C PRO A 139 13.98 -8.24 -17.17
N GLY A 140 14.21 -6.93 -17.25
CA GLY A 140 13.26 -6.05 -17.91
C GLY A 140 11.99 -5.81 -17.15
N GLN A 141 11.76 -6.52 -16.07
CA GLN A 141 10.62 -6.29 -15.22
C GLN A 141 11.06 -5.42 -14.07
N SER A 142 10.23 -4.49 -13.73
CA SER A 142 10.52 -3.67 -12.58
C SER A 142 9.43 -3.86 -11.57
N PHE A 143 9.77 -4.33 -10.41
CA PHE A 143 8.84 -4.30 -9.31
C PHE A 143 8.71 -2.90 -8.75
N TYR A 144 9.69 -2.07 -9.08
CA TYR A 144 9.93 -0.87 -8.34
C TYR A 144 9.71 0.39 -9.13
N LYS A 145 9.49 0.27 -10.41
CA LYS A 145 9.29 1.44 -11.22
C LYS A 145 8.29 1.19 -12.24
N GLU A 146 8.13 2.10 -13.04
CA GLU A 146 7.15 2.19 -13.86
C GLU A 146 6.44 1.05 -13.87
N GLY A 147 5.51 1.27 -13.78
CA GLY A 147 4.86 0.51 -13.69
C GLY A 147 4.39 -0.37 -14.36
N ARG A 148 4.56 -0.70 -14.29
CA ARG A 148 4.00 -1.79 -14.78
C ARG A 148 2.63 -1.72 -14.96
#